data_5159a79161259b06e56412b21b16f276
#
_entry.id   5159a79161259b06e56412b21b16f276
#
_cell.length_a   1.000
_cell.length_b   1.000
_cell.length_c   1.000
_cell.angle_alpha   90.00
_cell.angle_beta   90.00
_cell.angle_gamma   90.00
#
_symmetry.space_group_name_H-M   'P 1'
#
loop_
_entity.id
_entity.type
_entity.pdbx_description
1 polymer ?
#
loop_
_entity_poly.entity_id
_entity_poly.type
_entity_poly.pdbx_seq_one_letter_code
_entity_poly.pdbx_strand_id
1 'polypeptide(L)'
;GIHSAPAFTMWSFANNDPKPFATQQVWASSFGIGLILFVFTAFQGMGAHLLGANGAVTAETGMIASILPDLTANKQGGLVPHYFNTIGESSPWLVGLLAVCALAAMQSTGAAYMSTAGGMLTRDLYKRYLNPDASHATQKLFGRMGVAFIVLAALVVATFSKDALVLLGGLAVAFGFQMWPSLASVTWFPWMTRQGVTWGLAAGCLGVIFTENFGTSIAGFFGIELGWGRWPLTMHSAFWGMFCNLAVCLPLSMMTQDDAETAHKMKYHNFLREHASLSPEKKGLVPVAWAITLLWFFF
;
A
#
# COMPACT_ATOMS: atom_id res chain seq x y z
N GLY A 1 2.78 -0.24 -7.22
CA GLY A 1 2.18 -1.07 -6.16
C GLY A 1 0.84 -0.54 -5.67
N ILE A 2 0.76 0.74 -5.29
CA ILE A 2 -0.47 1.30 -4.67
C ILE A 2 -1.70 1.24 -5.59
N HIS A 3 -1.54 1.44 -6.88
CA HIS A 3 -2.64 1.38 -7.86
C HIS A 3 -3.19 -0.03 -8.08
N SER A 4 -2.47 -1.07 -7.67
CA SER A 4 -2.99 -2.44 -7.70
C SER A 4 -3.85 -2.78 -6.48
N ALA A 5 -3.82 -1.96 -5.44
CA ALA A 5 -4.69 -2.12 -4.29
C ALA A 5 -6.16 -1.81 -4.67
N PRO A 6 -7.13 -2.63 -4.24
CA PRO A 6 -8.53 -2.52 -4.66
C PRO A 6 -9.16 -1.15 -4.44
N ALA A 7 -8.81 -0.46 -3.35
CA ALA A 7 -9.32 0.87 -3.05
C ALA A 7 -8.97 1.88 -4.14
N PHE A 8 -7.71 1.93 -4.55
CA PHE A 8 -7.25 2.86 -5.58
C PHE A 8 -7.78 2.51 -6.97
N THR A 9 -7.90 1.22 -7.28
CA THR A 9 -8.53 0.77 -8.52
C THR A 9 -9.99 1.21 -8.59
N MET A 10 -10.76 1.04 -7.51
CA MET A 10 -12.16 1.48 -7.46
C MET A 10 -12.30 2.99 -7.59
N TRP A 11 -11.42 3.78 -7.01
CA TRP A 11 -11.43 5.23 -7.18
C TRP A 11 -11.14 5.66 -8.60
N SER A 12 -10.28 4.93 -9.30
CA SER A 12 -10.03 5.17 -10.71
C SER A 12 -11.30 4.98 -11.58
N PHE A 13 -12.15 4.01 -11.24
CA PHE A 13 -13.43 3.79 -11.92
C PHE A 13 -14.51 4.82 -11.59
N ALA A 14 -14.33 5.63 -10.54
CA ALA A 14 -15.29 6.68 -10.19
C ALA A 14 -15.18 7.95 -11.06
N ASN A 15 -14.19 8.02 -11.95
CA ASN A 15 -14.00 9.17 -12.82
C ASN A 15 -14.83 9.07 -14.10
N ASN A 16 -15.46 10.19 -14.48
CA ASN A 16 -16.30 10.26 -15.68
C ASN A 16 -15.49 10.43 -16.98
N ASP A 17 -14.29 11.01 -16.92
CA ASP A 17 -13.44 11.24 -18.08
C ASP A 17 -12.01 10.72 -17.82
N PRO A 18 -11.52 9.77 -18.63
CA PRO A 18 -10.15 9.26 -18.51
C PRO A 18 -9.07 10.19 -19.09
N LYS A 19 -9.45 11.23 -19.86
CA LYS A 19 -8.50 12.09 -20.59
C LYS A 19 -7.46 12.77 -19.71
N PRO A 20 -7.80 13.37 -18.54
CA PRO A 20 -6.81 14.05 -17.72
C PRO A 20 -5.88 13.10 -16.93
N PHE A 21 -6.20 11.81 -16.86
CA PHE A 21 -5.53 10.85 -15.97
C PHE A 21 -4.02 10.76 -16.20
N ALA A 22 -3.57 10.59 -17.43
CA ALA A 22 -2.15 10.40 -17.74
C ALA A 22 -1.32 11.60 -17.29
N THR A 23 -1.77 12.81 -17.63
CA THR A 23 -1.08 14.06 -17.27
C THR A 23 -1.09 14.27 -15.76
N GLN A 24 -2.24 14.06 -15.11
CA GLN A 24 -2.39 14.20 -13.66
C GLN A 24 -1.52 13.20 -12.90
N GLN A 25 -1.46 11.94 -13.33
CA GLN A 25 -0.65 10.92 -12.67
C GLN A 25 0.84 11.21 -12.78
N VAL A 26 1.31 11.70 -13.91
CA VAL A 26 2.73 12.02 -14.10
C VAL A 26 3.12 13.27 -13.31
N TRP A 27 2.41 14.38 -13.48
CA TRP A 27 2.83 15.65 -12.90
C TRP A 27 2.33 15.87 -11.48
N ALA A 28 1.05 15.70 -11.21
CA ALA A 28 0.53 15.97 -9.86
C ALA A 28 0.85 14.84 -8.89
N SER A 29 0.61 13.57 -9.28
CA SER A 29 0.79 12.46 -8.35
C SER A 29 2.25 12.03 -8.21
N SER A 30 2.96 11.79 -9.32
CA SER A 30 4.33 11.26 -9.24
C SER A 30 5.35 12.35 -8.91
N PHE A 31 5.30 13.48 -9.59
CA PHE A 31 6.28 14.56 -9.36
C PHE A 31 5.85 15.45 -8.18
N GLY A 32 4.64 16.02 -8.22
CA GLY A 32 4.19 17.00 -7.22
C GLY A 32 4.08 16.41 -5.81
N ILE A 33 3.37 15.29 -5.65
CA ILE A 33 3.25 14.62 -4.34
C ILE A 33 4.60 14.05 -3.92
N GLY A 34 5.37 13.46 -4.84
CA GLY A 34 6.72 12.96 -4.55
C GLY A 34 7.62 14.07 -3.98
N LEU A 35 7.64 15.25 -4.62
CA LEU A 35 8.39 16.41 -4.14
C LEU A 35 7.92 16.89 -2.76
N ILE A 36 6.61 16.98 -2.55
CA ILE A 36 6.05 17.37 -1.25
C ILE A 36 6.47 16.38 -0.17
N LEU A 37 6.34 15.08 -0.42
CA LEU A 37 6.73 14.06 0.55
C LEU A 37 8.24 14.10 0.81
N PHE A 38 9.06 14.24 -0.22
CA PHE A 38 10.51 14.37 -0.05
C PHE A 38 10.88 15.58 0.83
N VAL A 39 10.36 16.76 0.50
CA VAL A 39 10.66 17.99 1.26
C VAL A 39 10.15 17.87 2.69
N PHE A 40 8.87 17.60 2.89
CA PHE A 40 8.29 17.65 4.24
C PHE A 40 8.65 16.45 5.10
N THR A 41 8.86 15.26 4.52
CA THR A 41 9.20 14.08 5.32
C THR A 41 10.70 13.99 5.60
N ALA A 42 11.53 14.14 4.56
CA ALA A 42 12.98 14.02 4.72
C ALA A 42 13.55 15.19 5.54
N PHE A 43 13.22 16.45 5.21
CA PHE A 43 13.69 17.59 5.97
C PHE A 43 13.15 17.65 7.38
N GLN A 44 11.90 17.22 7.60
CA GLN A 44 11.34 17.11 8.94
C GLN A 44 12.12 16.08 9.78
N GLY A 45 12.43 14.92 9.20
CA GLY A 45 13.24 13.90 9.85
C GLY A 45 14.65 14.40 10.20
N MET A 46 15.33 15.03 9.23
CA MET A 46 16.64 15.63 9.45
C MET A 46 16.61 16.72 10.53
N GLY A 47 15.64 17.63 10.47
CA GLY A 47 15.45 18.66 11.48
C GLY A 47 15.20 18.08 12.88
N ALA A 48 14.48 16.98 12.99
CA ALA A 48 14.25 16.29 14.25
C ALA A 48 15.53 15.72 14.85
N HIS A 49 16.42 15.17 14.02
CA HIS A 49 17.73 14.70 14.48
C HIS A 49 18.58 15.85 15.02
N LEU A 50 18.57 17.01 14.36
CA LEU A 50 19.27 18.20 14.82
C LEU A 50 18.71 18.78 16.13
N LEU A 51 17.42 18.53 16.40
CA LEU A 51 16.77 18.97 17.64
C LEU A 51 16.94 18.00 18.82
N GLY A 52 17.72 16.93 18.64
CA GLY A 52 18.05 15.98 19.71
C GLY A 52 17.39 14.62 19.62
N ALA A 53 16.49 14.38 18.65
CA ALA A 53 15.80 13.09 18.51
C ALA A 53 16.74 11.89 18.25
N ASN A 54 17.98 12.17 17.88
CA ASN A 54 19.06 11.18 17.77
C ASN A 54 20.29 11.69 18.54
N GLY A 55 20.53 11.13 19.73
CA GLY A 55 21.61 11.54 20.61
C GLY A 55 23.00 11.35 20.01
N ALA A 56 23.21 10.33 19.18
CA ALA A 56 24.49 10.11 18.50
C ALA A 56 24.82 11.22 17.50
N VAL A 57 23.85 11.62 16.68
CA VAL A 57 24.01 12.74 15.72
C VAL A 57 24.23 14.05 16.45
N THR A 58 23.52 14.29 17.55
CA THR A 58 23.66 15.50 18.37
C THR A 58 25.05 15.58 18.99
N ALA A 59 25.58 14.47 19.48
CA ALA A 59 26.92 14.39 20.03
C ALA A 59 28.01 14.60 18.97
N GLU A 60 27.83 14.04 17.77
CA GLU A 60 28.81 14.18 16.67
C GLU A 60 28.82 15.59 16.10
N THR A 61 27.68 16.22 15.95
CA THR A 61 27.57 17.58 15.39
C THR A 61 27.86 18.68 16.39
N GLY A 62 28.06 18.36 17.68
CA GLY A 62 28.26 19.34 18.74
C GLY A 62 27.04 20.23 19.01
N MET A 63 25.91 19.92 18.44
CA MET A 63 24.66 20.65 18.68
C MET A 63 24.09 20.29 20.06
N ILE A 64 23.98 21.29 20.91
CA ILE A 64 23.51 21.14 22.31
C ILE A 64 21.95 21.15 22.38
N ALA A 65 21.27 20.94 21.29
CA ALA A 65 19.83 21.02 21.29
C ALA A 65 19.21 19.69 21.77
N SER A 66 18.89 19.59 23.03
CA SER A 66 18.03 18.54 23.59
C SER A 66 16.57 19.01 23.69
N ILE A 67 16.05 19.61 22.61
CA ILE A 67 14.67 20.05 22.51
C ILE A 67 13.73 18.84 22.40
N LEU A 68 14.16 17.83 21.66
CA LEU A 68 13.46 16.56 21.55
C LEU A 68 14.19 15.47 22.32
N PRO A 69 13.47 14.52 22.94
CA PRO A 69 14.08 13.37 23.59
C PRO A 69 14.74 12.45 22.55
N ASP A 70 15.79 11.73 22.96
CA ASP A 70 16.40 10.70 22.10
C ASP A 70 15.38 9.56 21.84
N LEU A 71 15.05 9.37 20.56
CA LEU A 71 14.05 8.41 20.08
C LEU A 71 14.70 7.24 19.31
N THR A 72 16.01 7.07 19.38
CA THR A 72 16.75 6.07 18.61
C THR A 72 16.41 4.63 18.97
N ALA A 73 16.00 4.36 20.21
CA ALA A 73 15.64 3.03 20.65
C ALA A 73 14.12 2.89 20.80
N ASN A 74 13.43 2.31 19.83
CA ASN A 74 12.01 1.88 19.88
C ASN A 74 10.95 2.97 20.08
N LYS A 75 11.29 4.26 19.99
CA LYS A 75 10.37 5.37 20.23
C LYS A 75 10.13 6.26 18.99
N GLN A 76 10.52 5.81 17.80
CA GLN A 76 10.41 6.58 16.55
C GLN A 76 8.97 7.05 16.27
N GLY A 77 7.96 6.27 16.64
CA GLY A 77 6.56 6.67 16.54
C GLY A 77 6.15 7.85 17.43
N GLY A 78 6.98 8.21 18.42
CA GLY A 78 6.76 9.35 19.31
C GLY A 78 7.23 10.70 18.75
N LEU A 79 7.95 10.72 17.62
CA LEU A 79 8.56 11.94 17.07
C LEU A 79 7.53 13.07 16.83
N VAL A 80 6.47 12.77 16.11
CA VAL A 80 5.42 13.75 15.78
C VAL A 80 4.67 14.24 17.03
N PRO A 81 4.24 13.37 17.98
CA PRO A 81 3.69 13.79 19.25
C PRO A 81 4.62 14.70 20.07
N HIS A 82 5.91 14.41 20.14
CA HIS A 82 6.87 15.28 20.83
C HIS A 82 7.03 16.64 20.15
N TYR A 83 7.04 16.68 18.82
CA TYR A 83 7.00 17.93 18.05
C TYR A 83 5.77 18.76 18.41
N PHE A 84 4.61 18.13 18.50
CA PHE A 84 3.39 18.81 18.87
C PHE A 84 3.45 19.37 20.32
N ASN A 85 4.01 18.62 21.25
CA ASN A 85 4.20 19.10 22.62
C ASN A 85 5.10 20.33 22.67
N THR A 86 6.25 20.30 21.95
CA THR A 86 7.19 21.43 21.91
C THR A 86 6.54 22.69 21.30
N ILE A 87 5.76 22.54 20.23
CA ILE A 87 4.98 23.67 19.65
C ILE A 87 3.90 24.14 20.63
N GLY A 88 3.31 23.21 21.39
CA GLY A 88 2.24 23.46 22.33
C GLY A 88 2.63 24.40 23.48
N GLU A 89 3.89 24.41 23.88
CA GLU A 89 4.40 25.32 24.91
C GLU A 89 4.26 26.79 24.50
N SER A 90 4.44 27.08 23.21
CA SER A 90 4.32 28.46 22.68
C SER A 90 2.98 28.74 22.00
N SER A 91 2.30 27.74 21.48
CA SER A 91 1.09 27.91 20.67
C SER A 91 0.09 26.75 20.86
N PRO A 92 -0.61 26.68 22.02
CA PRO A 92 -1.53 25.57 22.33
C PRO A 92 -2.65 25.36 21.31
N TRP A 93 -3.16 26.43 20.71
CA TRP A 93 -4.22 26.37 19.69
C TRP A 93 -3.76 25.64 18.42
N LEU A 94 -2.47 25.76 18.08
CA LEU A 94 -1.91 25.09 16.91
C LEU A 94 -1.85 23.57 17.11
N VAL A 95 -1.59 23.11 18.33
CA VAL A 95 -1.65 21.67 18.66
C VAL A 95 -3.04 21.10 18.44
N GLY A 96 -4.07 21.84 18.87
CA GLY A 96 -5.47 21.45 18.62
C GLY A 96 -5.77 21.34 17.13
N LEU A 97 -5.33 22.31 16.33
CA LEU A 97 -5.52 22.31 14.89
C LEU A 97 -4.79 21.13 14.23
N LEU A 98 -3.52 20.86 14.60
CA LEU A 98 -2.73 19.74 14.07
C LEU A 98 -3.33 18.39 14.46
N ALA A 99 -3.85 18.25 15.68
CA ALA A 99 -4.55 17.05 16.13
C ALA A 99 -5.82 16.80 15.31
N VAL A 100 -6.61 17.83 15.04
CA VAL A 100 -7.81 17.73 14.17
C VAL A 100 -7.40 17.35 12.73
N CYS A 101 -6.34 17.94 12.20
CA CYS A 101 -5.82 17.57 10.87
C CYS A 101 -5.39 16.10 10.81
N ALA A 102 -4.69 15.60 11.83
CA ALA A 102 -4.28 14.19 11.92
C ALA A 102 -5.49 13.26 12.00
N LEU A 103 -6.48 13.58 12.83
CA LEU A 103 -7.73 12.81 12.92
C LEU A 103 -8.51 12.81 11.60
N ALA A 104 -8.62 13.95 10.93
CA ALA A 104 -9.30 14.07 9.65
C ALA A 104 -8.61 13.23 8.57
N ALA A 105 -7.27 13.25 8.52
CA ALA A 105 -6.49 12.45 7.59
C ALA A 105 -6.69 10.93 7.81
N MET A 106 -6.66 10.47 9.07
CA MET A 106 -6.92 9.08 9.42
C MET A 106 -8.36 8.66 9.08
N GLN A 107 -9.34 9.49 9.41
CA GLN A 107 -10.76 9.19 9.18
C GLN A 107 -11.09 9.11 7.70
N SER A 108 -10.56 10.00 6.87
CA SER A 108 -10.79 9.99 5.43
C SER A 108 -10.29 8.71 4.76
N THR A 109 -9.08 8.28 5.10
CA THR A 109 -8.46 7.06 4.57
C THR A 109 -9.18 5.81 5.09
N GLY A 110 -9.45 5.74 6.39
CA GLY A 110 -10.17 4.63 7.01
C GLY A 110 -11.55 4.40 6.37
N ALA A 111 -12.35 5.45 6.21
CA ALA A 111 -13.68 5.36 5.61
C ALA A 111 -13.62 4.82 4.16
N ALA A 112 -12.64 5.25 3.38
CA ALA A 112 -12.47 4.82 1.99
C ALA A 112 -12.10 3.33 1.90
N TYR A 113 -11.15 2.86 2.70
CA TYR A 113 -10.77 1.44 2.73
C TYR A 113 -11.90 0.55 3.23
N MET A 114 -12.63 0.98 4.27
CA MET A 114 -13.78 0.24 4.80
C MET A 114 -14.92 0.14 3.79
N SER A 115 -15.21 1.23 3.07
CA SER A 115 -16.22 1.23 2.01
C SER A 115 -15.86 0.24 0.90
N THR A 116 -14.60 0.22 0.48
CA THR A 116 -14.11 -0.72 -0.53
C THR A 116 -14.20 -2.17 -0.05
N ALA A 117 -13.70 -2.45 1.15
CA ALA A 117 -13.72 -3.80 1.71
C ALA A 117 -15.16 -4.31 1.93
N GLY A 118 -16.06 -3.45 2.42
CA GLY A 118 -17.48 -3.77 2.55
C GLY A 118 -18.14 -4.06 1.19
N GLY A 119 -17.79 -3.30 0.16
CA GLY A 119 -18.23 -3.52 -1.20
C GLY A 119 -17.76 -4.86 -1.77
N MET A 120 -16.48 -5.21 -1.58
CA MET A 120 -15.89 -6.48 -2.00
C MET A 120 -16.54 -7.67 -1.28
N LEU A 121 -16.67 -7.60 0.05
CA LEU A 121 -17.34 -8.64 0.83
C LEU A 121 -18.79 -8.88 0.34
N THR A 122 -19.50 -7.80 0.04
CA THR A 122 -20.89 -7.88 -0.38
C THR A 122 -21.05 -8.37 -1.82
N ARG A 123 -20.31 -7.78 -2.76
CA ARG A 123 -20.47 -8.08 -4.19
C ARG A 123 -19.74 -9.32 -4.63
N ASP A 124 -18.45 -9.43 -4.22
CA ASP A 124 -17.57 -10.45 -4.74
C ASP A 124 -17.68 -11.77 -3.98
N LEU A 125 -18.03 -11.72 -2.68
CA LEU A 125 -18.21 -12.93 -1.89
C LEU A 125 -19.71 -13.25 -1.68
N TYR A 126 -20.44 -12.38 -0.99
CA TYR A 126 -21.80 -12.71 -0.57
C TYR A 126 -22.76 -12.90 -1.75
N LYS A 127 -22.88 -11.91 -2.64
CA LYS A 127 -23.77 -11.97 -3.78
C LYS A 127 -23.34 -13.01 -4.80
N ARG A 128 -22.03 -13.17 -5.01
CA ARG A 128 -21.52 -14.08 -6.05
C ARG A 128 -21.59 -15.56 -5.66
N TYR A 129 -21.34 -15.89 -4.40
CA TYR A 129 -21.18 -17.28 -3.97
C TYR A 129 -22.22 -17.76 -2.96
N LEU A 130 -22.75 -16.88 -2.11
CA LEU A 130 -23.67 -17.26 -1.03
C LEU A 130 -25.14 -17.01 -1.36
N ASN A 131 -25.47 -15.84 -1.91
CA ASN A 131 -26.85 -15.49 -2.24
C ASN A 131 -26.91 -14.58 -3.49
N PRO A 132 -26.96 -15.17 -4.71
CA PRO A 132 -27.02 -14.43 -5.97
C PRO A 132 -28.26 -13.53 -6.08
N ASP A 133 -29.38 -13.93 -5.48
CA ASP A 133 -30.67 -13.24 -5.53
C ASP A 133 -30.89 -12.27 -4.37
N ALA A 134 -29.82 -11.98 -3.60
CA ALA A 134 -29.89 -11.09 -2.46
C ALA A 134 -30.46 -9.71 -2.82
N SER A 135 -31.49 -9.28 -2.09
CA SER A 135 -32.09 -7.97 -2.24
C SER A 135 -31.06 -6.85 -1.93
N HIS A 136 -31.29 -5.66 -2.46
CA HIS A 136 -30.40 -4.52 -2.20
C HIS A 136 -30.29 -4.18 -0.71
N ALA A 137 -31.39 -4.33 0.04
CA ALA A 137 -31.42 -4.12 1.49
C ALA A 137 -30.53 -5.14 2.22
N THR A 138 -30.59 -6.41 1.85
CA THR A 138 -29.77 -7.49 2.43
C THR A 138 -28.28 -7.28 2.12
N GLN A 139 -27.95 -6.91 0.88
CA GLN A 139 -26.58 -6.57 0.49
C GLN A 139 -26.01 -5.42 1.32
N LYS A 140 -26.80 -4.36 1.52
CA LYS A 140 -26.42 -3.21 2.33
C LYS A 140 -26.20 -3.57 3.80
N LEU A 141 -27.05 -4.42 4.36
CA LEU A 141 -26.88 -4.90 5.74
C LEU A 141 -25.61 -5.74 5.88
N PHE A 142 -25.39 -6.69 4.97
CA PHE A 142 -24.21 -7.54 4.97
C PHE A 142 -22.91 -6.72 4.85
N GLY A 143 -22.90 -5.72 3.95
CA GLY A 143 -21.76 -4.81 3.82
C GLY A 143 -21.46 -4.02 5.10
N ARG A 144 -22.48 -3.54 5.79
CA ARG A 144 -22.33 -2.86 7.08
C ARG A 144 -21.77 -3.78 8.16
N MET A 145 -22.26 -5.02 8.23
CA MET A 145 -21.74 -6.02 9.17
C MET A 145 -20.27 -6.36 8.86
N GLY A 146 -19.92 -6.51 7.58
CA GLY A 146 -18.56 -6.73 7.14
C GLY A 146 -17.62 -5.58 7.53
N VAL A 147 -18.05 -4.34 7.34
CA VAL A 147 -17.30 -3.15 7.78
C VAL A 147 -17.10 -3.16 9.30
N ALA A 148 -18.17 -3.42 10.07
CA ALA A 148 -18.07 -3.49 11.54
C ALA A 148 -17.07 -4.57 11.99
N PHE A 149 -17.10 -5.74 11.36
CA PHE A 149 -16.15 -6.82 11.63
C PHE A 149 -14.70 -6.40 11.34
N ILE A 150 -14.45 -5.75 10.20
CA ILE A 150 -13.11 -5.26 9.83
C ILE A 150 -12.61 -4.22 10.84
N VAL A 151 -13.48 -3.29 11.28
CA VAL A 151 -13.13 -2.27 12.28
C VAL A 151 -12.76 -2.94 13.61
N LEU A 152 -13.52 -3.92 14.07
CA LEU A 152 -13.21 -4.65 15.30
C LEU A 152 -11.89 -5.42 15.18
N ALA A 153 -11.66 -6.09 14.06
CA ALA A 153 -10.40 -6.77 13.81
C ALA A 153 -9.20 -5.78 13.79
N ALA A 154 -9.37 -4.64 13.13
CA ALA A 154 -8.35 -3.59 13.12
C ALA A 154 -8.07 -3.03 14.53
N LEU A 155 -9.11 -2.87 15.35
CA LEU A 155 -8.96 -2.43 16.74
C LEU A 155 -8.17 -3.45 17.57
N VAL A 156 -8.45 -4.75 17.40
CA VAL A 156 -7.69 -5.82 18.05
C VAL A 156 -6.21 -5.75 17.63
N VAL A 157 -5.93 -5.65 16.31
CA VAL A 157 -4.55 -5.51 15.83
C VAL A 157 -3.89 -4.27 16.42
N ALA A 158 -4.56 -3.12 16.42
CA ALA A 158 -4.02 -1.87 16.95
C ALA A 158 -3.73 -1.94 18.47
N THR A 159 -4.54 -2.71 19.22
CA THR A 159 -4.35 -2.87 20.68
C THR A 159 -3.16 -3.75 21.01
N PHE A 160 -2.92 -4.80 20.23
CA PHE A 160 -1.86 -5.76 20.50
C PHE A 160 -0.57 -5.52 19.71
N SER A 161 -0.62 -4.71 18.65
CA SER A 161 0.56 -4.39 17.86
C SER A 161 1.51 -3.46 18.64
N LYS A 162 2.77 -3.85 18.69
CA LYS A 162 3.87 -3.04 19.24
C LYS A 162 4.66 -2.32 18.13
N ASP A 163 4.34 -2.60 16.87
CA ASP A 163 5.05 -2.00 15.74
C ASP A 163 4.66 -0.54 15.54
N ALA A 164 5.59 0.26 15.07
CA ALA A 164 5.32 1.63 14.66
C ALA A 164 4.32 1.66 13.49
N LEU A 165 3.46 2.69 13.43
CA LEU A 165 2.44 2.86 12.39
C LEU A 165 3.01 2.76 10.96
N VAL A 166 4.24 3.26 10.76
CA VAL A 166 4.94 3.18 9.47
C VAL A 166 5.18 1.72 9.05
N LEU A 167 5.53 0.84 9.99
CA LEU A 167 5.76 -0.58 9.72
C LEU A 167 4.45 -1.31 9.38
N LEU A 168 3.35 -0.98 10.04
CA LEU A 168 2.02 -1.50 9.70
C LEU A 168 1.57 -1.01 8.32
N GLY A 169 1.83 0.26 7.98
CA GLY A 169 1.60 0.81 6.65
C GLY A 169 2.43 0.10 5.58
N GLY A 170 3.71 -0.15 5.86
CA GLY A 170 4.61 -0.91 4.99
C GLY A 170 4.11 -2.33 4.73
N LEU A 171 3.60 -3.00 5.75
CA LEU A 171 2.99 -4.33 5.62
C LEU A 171 1.75 -4.32 4.73
N ALA A 172 0.86 -3.35 4.90
CA ALA A 172 -0.33 -3.20 4.05
C ALA A 172 0.06 -2.98 2.57
N VAL A 173 1.09 -2.14 2.31
CA VAL A 173 1.64 -1.93 0.97
C VAL A 173 2.27 -3.21 0.42
N ALA A 174 2.96 -4.00 1.24
CA ALA A 174 3.56 -5.26 0.82
C ALA A 174 2.52 -6.25 0.30
N PHE A 175 1.38 -6.40 0.98
CA PHE A 175 0.26 -7.22 0.52
C PHE A 175 -0.41 -6.62 -0.73
N GLY A 176 -0.67 -5.31 -0.75
CA GLY A 176 -1.24 -4.64 -1.91
C GLY A 176 -0.38 -4.77 -3.16
N PHE A 177 0.94 -4.80 -2.99
CA PHE A 177 1.87 -4.96 -4.09
C PHE A 177 1.75 -6.34 -4.76
N GLN A 178 1.36 -7.38 -4.02
CA GLN A 178 1.17 -8.72 -4.58
C GLN A 178 0.02 -8.80 -5.60
N MET A 179 -0.88 -7.84 -5.62
CA MET A 179 -1.95 -7.77 -6.62
C MET A 179 -1.49 -7.20 -7.97
N TRP A 180 -0.26 -6.70 -8.06
CA TRP A 180 0.26 -6.13 -9.30
C TRP A 180 0.26 -7.12 -10.49
N PRO A 181 0.68 -8.40 -10.38
CA PRO A 181 0.60 -9.35 -11.48
C PRO A 181 -0.83 -9.59 -11.96
N SER A 182 -1.82 -9.55 -11.04
CA SER A 182 -3.25 -9.64 -11.41
C SER A 182 -3.68 -8.46 -12.30
N LEU A 183 -3.32 -7.25 -11.91
CA LEU A 183 -3.60 -6.05 -12.72
C LEU A 183 -2.86 -6.10 -14.06
N ALA A 184 -1.60 -6.51 -14.05
CA ALA A 184 -0.77 -6.62 -15.24
C ALA A 184 -1.33 -7.66 -16.24
N SER A 185 -1.89 -8.77 -15.76
CA SER A 185 -2.52 -9.79 -16.60
C SER A 185 -3.76 -9.27 -17.33
N VAL A 186 -4.51 -8.38 -16.69
CA VAL A 186 -5.71 -7.78 -17.27
C VAL A 186 -5.38 -6.64 -18.24
N THR A 187 -4.29 -5.89 -17.99
CA THR A 187 -3.99 -4.67 -18.77
C THR A 187 -2.94 -4.88 -19.85
N TRP A 188 -1.87 -5.65 -19.60
CA TRP A 188 -0.71 -5.73 -20.49
C TRP A 188 -0.32 -7.13 -20.96
N PHE A 189 -0.49 -8.16 -20.12
CA PHE A 189 0.04 -9.50 -20.36
C PHE A 189 -1.07 -10.55 -20.48
N PRO A 190 -1.75 -10.66 -21.62
CA PRO A 190 -2.86 -11.60 -21.82
C PRO A 190 -2.45 -13.09 -21.69
N TRP A 191 -1.18 -13.40 -21.82
CA TRP A 191 -0.65 -14.75 -21.68
C TRP A 191 -0.61 -15.28 -20.23
N MET A 192 -0.70 -14.39 -19.24
CA MET A 192 -0.75 -14.80 -17.84
C MET A 192 -2.10 -15.45 -17.55
N THR A 193 -2.09 -16.72 -17.13
CA THR A 193 -3.31 -17.50 -16.93
C THR A 193 -3.93 -17.22 -15.56
N ARG A 194 -5.23 -17.50 -15.44
CA ARG A 194 -5.95 -17.41 -14.17
C ARG A 194 -5.28 -18.23 -13.06
N GLN A 195 -4.85 -19.48 -13.38
CA GLN A 195 -4.19 -20.35 -12.41
C GLN A 195 -2.85 -19.77 -11.97
N GLY A 196 -2.02 -19.31 -12.91
CA GLY A 196 -0.73 -18.69 -12.61
C GLY A 196 -0.88 -17.48 -11.69
N VAL A 197 -1.79 -16.56 -12.02
CA VAL A 197 -2.04 -15.36 -11.22
C VAL A 197 -2.59 -15.69 -9.82
N THR A 198 -3.51 -16.65 -9.72
CA THR A 198 -4.11 -17.01 -8.42
C THR A 198 -3.09 -17.66 -7.49
N TRP A 199 -2.34 -18.66 -7.96
CA TRP A 199 -1.34 -19.31 -7.15
C TRP A 199 -0.10 -18.45 -6.91
N GLY A 200 0.25 -17.60 -7.88
CA GLY A 200 1.27 -16.58 -7.71
C GLY A 200 0.90 -15.60 -6.58
N LEU A 201 -0.33 -15.10 -6.57
CA LEU A 201 -0.82 -14.23 -5.49
C LEU A 201 -0.76 -14.93 -4.12
N ALA A 202 -1.20 -16.19 -4.05
CA ALA A 202 -1.12 -16.98 -2.81
C ALA A 202 0.34 -17.13 -2.33
N ALA A 203 1.24 -17.50 -3.23
CA ALA A 203 2.67 -17.62 -2.92
C ALA A 203 3.28 -16.28 -2.49
N GLY A 204 2.90 -15.18 -3.15
CA GLY A 204 3.34 -13.84 -2.80
C GLY A 204 2.87 -13.41 -1.41
N CYS A 205 1.61 -13.65 -1.06
CA CYS A 205 1.09 -13.38 0.28
C CYS A 205 1.82 -14.22 1.35
N LEU A 206 2.08 -15.49 1.09
CA LEU A 206 2.88 -16.33 1.98
C LEU A 206 4.32 -15.82 2.12
N GLY A 207 4.94 -15.39 1.01
CA GLY A 207 6.26 -14.76 1.01
C GLY A 207 6.31 -13.52 1.89
N VAL A 208 5.30 -12.65 1.84
CA VAL A 208 5.18 -11.50 2.76
C VAL A 208 5.06 -11.96 4.20
N ILE A 209 4.15 -12.91 4.48
CA ILE A 209 3.92 -13.42 5.84
C ILE A 209 5.21 -13.97 6.45
N PHE A 210 5.91 -14.86 5.76
CA PHE A 210 7.09 -15.55 6.30
C PHE A 210 8.36 -14.68 6.36
N THR A 211 8.35 -13.50 5.78
CA THR A 211 9.43 -12.52 5.87
C THR A 211 9.12 -11.35 6.79
N GLU A 212 8.01 -11.41 7.54
CA GLU A 212 7.61 -10.45 8.58
C GLU A 212 7.57 -11.11 9.96
N ASN A 213 7.61 -10.28 11.02
CA ASN A 213 7.57 -10.75 12.41
C ASN A 213 6.34 -11.64 12.70
N PHE A 214 5.22 -11.39 12.04
CA PHE A 214 4.02 -12.18 12.18
C PHE A 214 4.25 -13.64 11.75
N GLY A 215 4.93 -13.85 10.64
CA GLY A 215 5.24 -15.18 10.14
C GLY A 215 6.27 -15.91 10.99
N THR A 216 7.28 -15.21 11.50
CA THR A 216 8.24 -15.80 12.43
C THR A 216 7.57 -16.22 13.74
N SER A 217 6.60 -15.44 14.21
CA SER A 217 5.79 -15.80 15.39
C SER A 217 4.90 -17.01 15.14
N ILE A 218 4.25 -17.11 13.98
CA ILE A 218 3.44 -18.28 13.59
C ILE A 218 4.33 -19.52 13.48
N ALA A 219 5.47 -19.43 12.80
CA ALA A 219 6.41 -20.53 12.65
C ALA A 219 6.91 -21.02 14.03
N GLY A 220 7.26 -20.08 14.91
CA GLY A 220 7.67 -20.38 16.30
C GLY A 220 6.60 -21.10 17.11
N PHE A 221 5.31 -20.79 16.92
CA PHE A 221 4.20 -21.50 17.54
C PHE A 221 4.15 -22.98 17.13
N PHE A 222 4.54 -23.29 15.90
CA PHE A 222 4.67 -24.66 15.39
C PHE A 222 6.05 -25.30 15.63
N GLY A 223 6.92 -24.65 16.41
CA GLY A 223 8.26 -25.16 16.70
C GLY A 223 9.24 -25.03 15.53
N ILE A 224 8.92 -24.21 14.52
CA ILE A 224 9.77 -23.97 13.34
C ILE A 224 10.53 -22.67 13.54
N GLU A 225 11.84 -22.74 13.71
CA GLU A 225 12.71 -21.57 13.74
C GLU A 225 13.08 -21.16 12.32
N LEU A 226 12.62 -19.99 11.90
CA LEU A 226 13.02 -19.36 10.64
C LEU A 226 14.36 -18.64 10.86
N GLY A 227 15.44 -19.23 10.39
CA GLY A 227 16.80 -18.73 10.61
C GLY A 227 17.15 -17.38 9.98
N TRP A 228 16.24 -16.77 9.21
CA TRP A 228 16.49 -15.50 8.51
C TRP A 228 15.92 -14.26 9.22
N GLY A 229 15.08 -14.42 10.23
CA GLY A 229 14.47 -13.30 10.93
C GLY A 229 13.52 -12.45 10.07
N ARG A 230 13.34 -11.19 10.48
CA ARG A 230 12.57 -10.21 9.70
C ARG A 230 13.42 -9.64 8.58
N TRP A 231 12.85 -9.52 7.38
CA TRP A 231 13.47 -8.93 6.18
C TRP A 231 14.81 -9.60 5.79
N PRO A 232 14.75 -10.84 5.32
CA PRO A 232 15.96 -11.53 4.87
C PRO A 232 16.80 -10.67 3.93
N LEU A 233 18.11 -10.68 4.09
CA LEU A 233 19.06 -9.84 3.35
C LEU A 233 18.76 -8.33 3.41
N THR A 234 18.12 -7.86 4.50
CA THR A 234 17.69 -6.47 4.68
C THR A 234 16.67 -5.96 3.66
N MET A 235 16.12 -6.84 2.80
CA MET A 235 15.12 -6.49 1.82
C MET A 235 13.71 -6.60 2.40
N HIS A 236 12.89 -5.56 2.17
CA HIS A 236 11.52 -5.49 2.65
C HIS A 236 10.68 -6.68 2.14
N SER A 237 9.72 -7.13 2.96
CA SER A 237 8.81 -8.24 2.66
C SER A 237 8.06 -8.11 1.32
N ALA A 238 7.80 -6.89 0.85
CA ALA A 238 7.22 -6.66 -0.48
C ALA A 238 8.06 -7.22 -1.62
N PHE A 239 9.40 -7.15 -1.50
CA PHE A 239 10.31 -7.74 -2.49
C PHE A 239 10.22 -9.26 -2.49
N TRP A 240 10.32 -9.87 -1.33
CA TRP A 240 10.25 -11.33 -1.20
C TRP A 240 8.89 -11.88 -1.62
N GLY A 241 7.82 -11.20 -1.22
CA GLY A 241 6.49 -11.56 -1.68
C GLY A 241 6.38 -11.49 -3.20
N MET A 242 6.85 -10.42 -3.85
CA MET A 242 6.82 -10.30 -5.31
C MET A 242 7.70 -11.34 -5.99
N PHE A 243 8.86 -11.64 -5.44
CA PHE A 243 9.72 -12.71 -5.93
C PHE A 243 9.00 -14.06 -5.91
N CYS A 244 8.41 -14.45 -4.78
CA CYS A 244 7.62 -15.69 -4.66
C CYS A 244 6.41 -15.69 -5.61
N ASN A 245 5.71 -14.55 -5.71
CA ASN A 245 4.58 -14.38 -6.61
C ASN A 245 4.97 -14.66 -8.07
N LEU A 246 5.98 -13.96 -8.57
CA LEU A 246 6.43 -14.11 -9.94
C LEU A 246 7.05 -15.49 -10.21
N ALA A 247 7.80 -16.03 -9.24
CA ALA A 247 8.41 -17.37 -9.35
C ALA A 247 7.36 -18.48 -9.52
N VAL A 248 6.15 -18.29 -9.01
CA VAL A 248 5.03 -19.23 -9.21
C VAL A 248 4.16 -18.80 -10.39
N CYS A 249 3.83 -17.52 -10.49
CA CYS A 249 2.91 -17.01 -11.50
C CYS A 249 3.42 -17.25 -12.93
N LEU A 250 4.70 -16.96 -13.21
CA LEU A 250 5.23 -17.03 -14.57
C LEU A 250 5.33 -18.49 -15.06
N PRO A 251 5.99 -19.43 -14.36
CA PRO A 251 6.07 -20.80 -14.83
C PRO A 251 4.69 -21.46 -14.93
N LEU A 252 3.84 -21.25 -13.92
CA LEU A 252 2.51 -21.86 -13.94
C LEU A 252 1.66 -21.30 -15.07
N SER A 253 1.77 -20.02 -15.39
CA SER A 253 1.10 -19.43 -16.56
C SER A 253 1.59 -20.06 -17.87
N MET A 254 2.88 -20.34 -17.99
CA MET A 254 3.42 -21.03 -19.18
C MET A 254 2.92 -22.47 -19.32
N MET A 255 2.73 -23.16 -18.19
CA MET A 255 2.30 -24.55 -18.16
C MET A 255 0.78 -24.75 -18.30
N THR A 256 -0.01 -23.74 -18.00
CA THR A 256 -1.48 -23.82 -17.93
C THR A 256 -2.16 -22.99 -19.00
N GLN A 257 -1.56 -22.86 -20.19
CA GLN A 257 -2.18 -22.17 -21.31
C GLN A 257 -3.45 -22.88 -21.76
N ASP A 258 -4.52 -22.12 -21.94
CA ASP A 258 -5.82 -22.56 -22.47
C ASP A 258 -6.24 -21.62 -23.60
N ASP A 259 -6.47 -22.17 -24.77
CA ASP A 259 -6.82 -21.40 -25.97
C ASP A 259 -8.15 -20.66 -25.80
N ALA A 260 -9.12 -21.27 -25.12
CA ALA A 260 -10.42 -20.63 -24.87
C ALA A 260 -10.30 -19.46 -23.90
N GLU A 261 -9.53 -19.61 -22.81
CA GLU A 261 -9.24 -18.53 -21.88
C GLU A 261 -8.45 -17.41 -22.57
N THR A 262 -7.46 -17.75 -23.36
CA THR A 262 -6.64 -16.80 -24.11
C THR A 262 -7.49 -16.04 -25.12
N ALA A 263 -8.34 -16.71 -25.90
CA ALA A 263 -9.23 -16.08 -26.86
C ALA A 263 -10.22 -15.12 -26.17
N HIS A 264 -10.73 -15.48 -24.99
CA HIS A 264 -11.61 -14.61 -24.19
C HIS A 264 -10.86 -13.34 -23.73
N LYS A 265 -9.66 -13.47 -23.19
CA LYS A 265 -8.82 -12.36 -22.75
C LYS A 265 -8.43 -11.46 -23.91
N MET A 266 -8.10 -12.03 -25.06
CA MET A 266 -7.69 -11.28 -26.26
C MET A 266 -8.81 -10.35 -26.77
N LYS A 267 -10.07 -10.71 -26.62
CA LYS A 267 -11.20 -9.80 -26.94
C LYS A 267 -11.10 -8.51 -26.13
N TYR A 268 -10.88 -8.64 -24.81
CA TYR A 268 -10.74 -7.51 -23.92
C TYR A 268 -9.47 -6.69 -24.19
N HIS A 269 -8.34 -7.35 -24.40
CA HIS A 269 -7.08 -6.67 -24.70
C HIS A 269 -7.13 -5.92 -26.04
N ASN A 270 -7.80 -6.46 -27.05
CA ASN A 270 -8.00 -5.78 -28.33
C ASN A 270 -8.89 -4.54 -28.14
N PHE A 271 -9.97 -4.67 -27.37
CA PHE A 271 -10.79 -3.53 -26.98
C PHE A 271 -9.98 -2.44 -26.25
N LEU A 272 -9.14 -2.81 -25.30
CA LEU A 272 -8.26 -1.86 -24.60
C LEU A 272 -7.28 -1.18 -25.55
N ARG A 273 -6.67 -1.91 -26.47
CA ARG A 273 -5.73 -1.35 -27.46
C ARG A 273 -6.41 -0.34 -28.37
N GLU A 274 -7.65 -0.60 -28.76
CA GLU A 274 -8.42 0.28 -29.63
C GLU A 274 -8.85 1.57 -28.92
N HIS A 275 -9.30 1.47 -27.65
CA HIS A 275 -9.94 2.57 -26.94
C HIS A 275 -9.03 3.28 -25.94
N ALA A 276 -8.02 2.60 -25.38
CA ALA A 276 -7.13 3.12 -24.35
C ALA A 276 -5.76 3.57 -24.88
N SER A 277 -5.57 3.63 -26.23
CA SER A 277 -4.31 4.11 -26.80
C SER A 277 -4.09 5.58 -26.42
N LEU A 278 -2.89 5.87 -25.91
CA LEU A 278 -2.50 7.24 -25.64
C LEU A 278 -2.51 8.04 -26.94
N SER A 279 -3.14 9.23 -26.93
CA SER A 279 -3.01 10.19 -28.01
C SER A 279 -1.53 10.53 -28.25
N PRO A 280 -1.12 10.94 -29.46
CA PRO A 280 0.26 11.32 -29.77
C PRO A 280 0.83 12.35 -28.76
N GLU A 281 0.02 13.29 -28.33
CA GLU A 281 0.38 14.31 -27.33
C GLU A 281 0.73 13.71 -25.96
N LYS A 282 0.06 12.63 -25.55
CA LYS A 282 0.30 11.95 -24.28
C LYS A 282 1.44 10.93 -24.33
N LYS A 283 1.84 10.47 -25.51
CA LYS A 283 2.99 9.57 -25.66
C LYS A 283 4.28 10.20 -25.14
N GLY A 284 4.43 11.51 -25.27
CA GLY A 284 5.55 12.26 -24.71
C GLY A 284 5.65 12.22 -23.18
N LEU A 285 4.58 11.86 -22.46
CA LEU A 285 4.61 11.71 -21.00
C LEU A 285 5.32 10.44 -20.53
N VAL A 286 5.46 9.42 -21.39
CA VAL A 286 6.10 8.13 -21.00
C VAL A 286 7.57 8.33 -20.59
N PRO A 287 8.43 8.98 -21.37
CA PRO A 287 9.80 9.25 -20.95
C PRO A 287 9.86 10.15 -19.73
N VAL A 288 8.96 11.11 -19.58
CA VAL A 288 8.88 11.96 -18.38
C VAL A 288 8.53 11.13 -17.14
N ALA A 289 7.56 10.21 -17.25
CA ALA A 289 7.21 9.31 -16.17
C ALA A 289 8.40 8.42 -15.73
N TRP A 290 9.16 7.90 -16.69
CA TRP A 290 10.37 7.15 -16.40
C TRP A 290 11.45 8.01 -15.74
N ALA A 291 11.67 9.22 -16.22
CA ALA A 291 12.64 10.15 -15.60
C ALA A 291 12.26 10.48 -14.17
N ILE A 292 10.98 10.74 -13.87
CA ILE A 292 10.49 10.98 -12.51
C ILE A 292 10.65 9.72 -11.64
N THR A 293 10.36 8.53 -12.17
CA THR A 293 10.53 7.27 -11.45
C THR A 293 11.99 7.06 -11.07
N LEU A 294 12.91 7.29 -11.99
CA LEU A 294 14.35 7.19 -11.73
C LEU A 294 14.80 8.24 -10.72
N LEU A 295 14.31 9.47 -10.83
CA LEU A 295 14.59 10.53 -9.87
C LEU A 295 14.29 10.06 -8.43
N TRP A 296 13.07 9.57 -8.20
CA TRP A 296 12.66 9.12 -6.85
C TRP A 296 13.25 7.77 -6.44
N PHE A 297 13.82 7.02 -7.36
CA PHE A 297 14.53 5.79 -7.04
C PHE A 297 15.93 6.05 -6.48
N PHE A 298 16.58 7.13 -6.90
CA PHE A 298 17.94 7.48 -6.48
C PHE A 298 18.01 8.51 -5.36
N PHE A 299 16.90 9.16 -5.03
CA PHE A 299 16.78 10.08 -3.90
C PHE A 299 15.88 9.51 -2.80
#